data_a7d3c7ffcc11be54e6bffb6d5c39d007
#
_entry.id   a7d3c7ffcc11be54e6bffb6d5c39d007
#
_cell.length_a   1.000
_cell.length_b   1.000
_cell.length_c   1.000
_cell.angle_alpha   90.00
_cell.angle_beta   90.00
_cell.angle_gamma   90.00
#
_symmetry.space_group_name_H-M   'P 1'
#
loop_
_entity.id
_entity.type
_entity.pdbx_description
1 polymer ?
#
loop_
_entity_poly.entity_id
_entity_poly.type
_entity_poly.pdbx_seq_one_letter_code
_entity_poly.pdbx_strand_id
1 'polypeptide(L)'
;MRAAPGVKSSRPSRFRGRKKGGEGSAKPSAAALRRRARRIPDAVLNDAELNAAIRKLPLNYEFEVHKTVWRLQQENASVVALQFPEGLLMYACVLCDIFEHFCGVRVIIMADVTYGACCVDDFTARALGADFLVHYGHSCLVTVDTTTIKTLYVFVDVGIDVDHLVATIKLNFPDPTQRLTLLGTIQFGRAIHAANDALKAAGWGTVDVPQCRPLSAGEVLGCTSPTIAEGTCDALIFVADGRFHLESAMIANPELPAYRYNPFDKAITRERYDTVQMKKNRLNAIERARGATTYGVILGTLGRQGNTGILDHICAMLTARGHPHIVLLLSEIFPAKLALLKEVDAWVQIACPRLSVDWGHFFTKPLLSTYEFEVAMDRTLFREVYPMDYYRKDGGSWSNNCTERGDPGGAKEEGGGACAAGEAGGEQSETGGCK
;
A
#
# COMPACT_ATOMS: atom_id res chain seq x y z
N MET A 1 50.67 -33.30 -47.31
CA MET A 1 50.19 -32.79 -48.62
C MET A 1 49.02 -31.87 -48.31
N ARG A 2 49.26 -30.66 -48.24
CA ARG A 2 48.90 -29.44 -48.99
C ARG A 2 47.55 -29.48 -49.72
N ALA A 3 46.64 -28.63 -49.36
CA ALA A 3 45.96 -27.74 -50.27
C ALA A 3 45.35 -26.55 -49.47
N ALA A 4 45.60 -25.36 -50.03
CA ALA A 4 45.30 -24.04 -49.44
C ALA A 4 43.92 -23.46 -49.87
N PRO A 5 43.54 -22.27 -49.39
CA PRO A 5 42.14 -21.86 -49.27
C PRO A 5 41.63 -21.04 -50.47
N GLY A 6 40.34 -21.15 -50.74
CA GLY A 6 39.63 -20.39 -51.77
C GLY A 6 39.14 -19.03 -51.30
N VAL A 7 39.57 -18.02 -52.05
CA VAL A 7 39.13 -16.62 -51.98
C VAL A 7 37.71 -16.48 -52.48
N LYS A 8 36.82 -15.85 -51.71
CA LYS A 8 35.45 -15.41 -52.15
C LYS A 8 35.45 -13.91 -52.42
N SER A 9 35.13 -13.59 -53.65
CA SER A 9 35.00 -12.27 -54.25
C SER A 9 33.87 -11.44 -53.63
N SER A 10 34.15 -10.18 -53.35
CA SER A 10 33.21 -9.15 -52.96
C SER A 10 32.35 -8.70 -54.15
N ARG A 11 31.05 -8.63 -53.96
CA ARG A 11 30.09 -7.96 -54.84
C ARG A 11 29.79 -6.55 -54.33
N PRO A 12 29.67 -5.53 -55.19
CA PRO A 12 29.46 -4.15 -54.81
C PRO A 12 28.00 -3.89 -54.45
N SER A 13 27.78 -3.11 -53.37
CA SER A 13 26.49 -2.64 -52.90
C SER A 13 25.87 -1.61 -53.85
N ARG A 14 24.65 -1.88 -54.33
CA ARG A 14 23.86 -0.91 -55.08
C ARG A 14 23.30 0.15 -54.14
N PHE A 15 23.71 1.40 -54.33
CA PHE A 15 23.04 2.58 -53.80
C PHE A 15 21.61 2.65 -54.36
N ARG A 16 20.59 2.60 -53.47
CA ARG A 16 19.21 2.89 -53.82
C ARG A 16 18.87 4.32 -53.42
N GLY A 17 18.60 5.12 -54.45
CA GLY A 17 18.26 6.54 -54.33
C GLY A 17 17.05 6.80 -53.43
N ARG A 18 17.16 7.86 -52.64
CA ARG A 18 16.16 8.43 -51.76
C ARG A 18 15.06 9.08 -52.60
N LYS A 19 13.87 8.42 -52.70
CA LYS A 19 12.67 9.09 -53.23
C LYS A 19 12.15 10.05 -52.17
N LYS A 20 12.15 11.34 -52.48
CA LYS A 20 11.30 12.39 -51.86
C LYS A 20 9.89 12.18 -52.40
N GLY A 21 8.92 12.19 -51.51
CA GLY A 21 7.51 12.26 -51.93
C GLY A 21 6.55 11.80 -50.84
N GLY A 22 5.69 12.68 -50.38
CA GLY A 22 4.41 12.37 -49.79
C GLY A 22 4.33 12.61 -48.27
N GLU A 23 3.85 13.77 -47.87
CA GLU A 23 3.23 14.00 -46.58
C GLU A 23 1.94 13.17 -46.49
N GLY A 24 2.11 11.91 -46.11
CA GLY A 24 1.00 11.07 -45.66
C GLY A 24 0.95 11.18 -44.14
N SER A 25 -0.04 11.88 -43.59
CA SER A 25 -0.30 11.86 -42.14
C SER A 25 -0.60 10.41 -41.74
N ALA A 26 0.39 9.74 -41.18
CA ALA A 26 0.22 8.40 -40.64
C ALA A 26 -0.85 8.47 -39.53
N LYS A 27 -1.94 7.71 -39.68
CA LYS A 27 -2.94 7.57 -38.60
C LYS A 27 -2.22 7.14 -37.33
N PRO A 28 -2.45 7.84 -36.21
CA PRO A 28 -1.78 7.49 -34.95
C PRO A 28 -2.10 6.04 -34.58
N SER A 29 -1.10 5.31 -34.10
CA SER A 29 -1.30 3.94 -33.64
C SER A 29 -2.30 3.88 -32.48
N ALA A 30 -2.97 2.76 -32.28
CA ALA A 30 -3.90 2.58 -31.17
C ALA A 30 -3.27 2.89 -29.81
N ALA A 31 -1.96 2.61 -29.64
CA ALA A 31 -1.18 2.98 -28.46
C ALA A 31 -0.98 4.50 -28.34
N ALA A 32 -0.73 5.20 -29.46
CA ALA A 32 -0.62 6.66 -29.48
C ALA A 32 -1.97 7.33 -29.19
N LEU A 33 -3.07 6.77 -29.71
CA LEU A 33 -4.44 7.23 -29.41
C LEU A 33 -4.77 7.01 -27.92
N ARG A 34 -4.41 5.85 -27.34
CA ARG A 34 -4.58 5.57 -25.91
C ARG A 34 -3.72 6.50 -25.03
N ARG A 35 -2.48 6.81 -25.42
CA ARG A 35 -1.63 7.83 -24.73
C ARG A 35 -2.25 9.22 -24.80
N ARG A 36 -2.79 9.60 -25.95
CA ARG A 36 -3.44 10.91 -26.14
C ARG A 36 -4.75 11.04 -25.34
N ALA A 37 -5.54 9.96 -25.27
CA ALA A 37 -6.76 9.87 -24.46
C ALA A 37 -6.49 9.87 -22.93
N ARG A 38 -5.26 9.62 -22.50
CA ARG A 38 -4.83 9.63 -21.09
C ARG A 38 -4.14 10.94 -20.66
N ARG A 39 -3.94 11.87 -21.59
CA ARG A 39 -3.30 13.16 -21.27
C ARG A 39 -4.38 14.19 -20.92
N ILE A 40 -4.18 14.86 -19.79
CA ILE A 40 -5.06 15.98 -19.39
C ILE A 40 -5.00 17.04 -20.48
N PRO A 41 -6.14 17.52 -21.00
CA PRO A 41 -6.18 18.56 -22.04
C PRO A 41 -5.52 19.85 -21.57
N ASP A 42 -4.83 20.52 -22.49
CA ASP A 42 -4.20 21.82 -22.22
C ASP A 42 -5.23 22.88 -21.81
N ALA A 43 -6.49 22.75 -22.25
CA ALA A 43 -7.59 23.62 -21.83
C ALA A 43 -7.89 23.51 -20.32
N VAL A 44 -7.76 22.31 -19.73
CA VAL A 44 -7.94 22.11 -18.28
C VAL A 44 -6.69 22.57 -17.52
N LEU A 45 -5.49 22.26 -18.04
CA LEU A 45 -4.23 22.62 -17.38
C LEU A 45 -4.01 24.14 -17.34
N ASN A 46 -4.44 24.86 -18.38
CA ASN A 46 -4.23 26.30 -18.54
C ASN A 46 -5.48 27.14 -18.20
N ASP A 47 -6.51 26.53 -17.61
CA ASP A 47 -7.68 27.26 -17.15
C ASP A 47 -7.30 28.21 -16.01
N ALA A 48 -7.43 29.52 -16.28
CA ALA A 48 -6.97 30.54 -15.35
C ALA A 48 -7.81 30.61 -14.06
N GLU A 49 -9.11 30.31 -14.15
CA GLU A 49 -10.04 30.32 -13.02
C GLU A 49 -9.81 29.10 -12.14
N LEU A 50 -9.67 27.91 -12.75
CA LEU A 50 -9.32 26.69 -12.04
C LEU A 50 -7.97 26.84 -11.33
N ASN A 51 -6.96 27.37 -12.01
CA ASN A 51 -5.65 27.61 -11.42
C ASN A 51 -5.70 28.66 -10.28
N ALA A 52 -6.60 29.65 -10.35
CA ALA A 52 -6.83 30.59 -9.25
C ALA A 52 -7.49 29.89 -8.03
N ALA A 53 -8.43 28.99 -8.28
CA ALA A 53 -9.07 28.21 -7.22
C ALA A 53 -8.08 27.23 -6.54
N ILE A 54 -7.23 26.55 -7.31
CA ILE A 54 -6.18 25.64 -6.80
C ILE A 54 -5.20 26.36 -5.86
N ARG A 55 -4.87 27.63 -6.12
CA ARG A 55 -3.98 28.43 -5.23
C ARG A 55 -4.53 28.68 -3.82
N LYS A 56 -5.79 28.33 -3.54
CA LYS A 56 -6.35 28.33 -2.17
C LYS A 56 -5.87 27.15 -1.35
N LEU A 57 -5.35 26.08 -2.01
CA LEU A 57 -4.75 24.94 -1.36
C LEU A 57 -3.27 25.19 -1.06
N PRO A 58 -2.65 24.47 -0.11
CA PRO A 58 -1.22 24.61 0.17
C PRO A 58 -0.37 24.29 -1.06
N LEU A 59 0.61 25.13 -1.35
CA LEU A 59 1.44 25.04 -2.57
C LEU A 59 2.34 23.80 -2.60
N ASN A 60 2.65 23.25 -1.44
CA ASN A 60 3.49 22.06 -1.31
C ASN A 60 2.68 20.76 -1.25
N TYR A 61 1.35 20.80 -1.42
CA TYR A 61 0.47 19.63 -1.47
C TYR A 61 -0.09 19.46 -2.87
N GLU A 62 0.20 18.33 -3.51
CA GLU A 62 -0.32 18.03 -4.85
C GLU A 62 -1.61 17.21 -4.76
N PHE A 63 -2.75 17.90 -4.79
CA PHE A 63 -4.09 17.28 -4.76
C PHE A 63 -4.56 16.74 -6.12
N GLU A 64 -3.74 16.82 -7.16
CA GLU A 64 -4.06 16.38 -8.52
C GLU A 64 -5.41 16.93 -9.05
N VAL A 65 -5.73 18.18 -8.73
CA VAL A 65 -7.05 18.78 -9.03
C VAL A 65 -7.36 18.76 -10.52
N HIS A 66 -6.39 19.13 -11.39
CA HIS A 66 -6.59 19.09 -12.85
C HIS A 66 -6.94 17.68 -13.35
N LYS A 67 -6.26 16.66 -12.82
CA LYS A 67 -6.52 15.26 -13.17
C LYS A 67 -7.92 14.85 -12.71
N THR A 68 -8.32 15.25 -11.51
CA THR A 68 -9.62 14.93 -10.94
C THR A 68 -10.74 15.59 -11.74
N VAL A 69 -10.66 16.90 -12.02
CA VAL A 69 -11.61 17.63 -12.86
C VAL A 69 -11.76 16.95 -14.22
N TRP A 70 -10.65 16.68 -14.89
CA TRP A 70 -10.68 16.00 -16.18
C TRP A 70 -11.32 14.61 -16.11
N ARG A 71 -11.02 13.80 -15.08
CA ARG A 71 -11.61 12.47 -14.90
C ARG A 71 -13.10 12.54 -14.62
N LEU A 72 -13.56 13.44 -13.77
CA LEU A 72 -14.98 13.62 -13.47
C LEU A 72 -15.78 14.01 -14.73
N GLN A 73 -15.23 14.90 -15.56
CA GLN A 73 -15.83 15.29 -16.83
C GLN A 73 -15.84 14.13 -17.84
N GLN A 74 -14.75 13.37 -17.97
CA GLN A 74 -14.68 12.21 -18.87
C GLN A 74 -15.68 11.09 -18.52
N GLU A 75 -15.86 10.85 -17.23
CA GLU A 75 -16.73 9.78 -16.74
C GLU A 75 -18.20 10.23 -16.62
N ASN A 76 -18.50 11.50 -16.93
CA ASN A 76 -19.82 12.13 -16.74
C ASN A 76 -20.36 11.90 -15.33
N ALA A 77 -19.51 12.07 -14.32
CA ALA A 77 -19.90 11.91 -12.92
C ALA A 77 -21.02 12.88 -12.55
N SER A 78 -21.97 12.43 -11.75
CA SER A 78 -23.08 13.25 -11.27
C SER A 78 -22.98 13.50 -9.77
N VAL A 79 -22.62 12.46 -9.01
CA VAL A 79 -22.47 12.53 -7.55
C VAL A 79 -21.12 11.96 -7.18
N VAL A 80 -20.26 12.80 -6.61
CA VAL A 80 -18.87 12.45 -6.28
C VAL A 80 -18.70 12.37 -4.77
N ALA A 81 -18.24 11.23 -4.28
CA ALA A 81 -17.80 11.08 -2.89
C ALA A 81 -16.31 11.44 -2.76
N LEU A 82 -15.95 12.25 -1.78
CA LEU A 82 -14.56 12.56 -1.43
C LEU A 82 -14.26 11.93 -0.08
N GLN A 83 -13.22 11.10 -0.02
CA GLN A 83 -12.76 10.45 1.21
C GLN A 83 -11.33 10.87 1.52
N PHE A 84 -11.06 11.27 2.78
CA PHE A 84 -9.79 11.82 3.22
C PHE A 84 -9.29 11.15 4.49
N PRO A 85 -7.97 11.04 4.69
CA PRO A 85 -7.41 10.87 6.02
C PRO A 85 -7.64 12.15 6.84
N GLU A 86 -7.68 12.01 8.17
CA GLU A 86 -8.00 13.11 9.10
C GLU A 86 -7.18 14.38 8.83
N GLY A 87 -5.87 14.24 8.61
CA GLY A 87 -4.98 15.37 8.35
C GLY A 87 -5.25 16.15 7.06
N LEU A 88 -6.02 15.59 6.12
CA LEU A 88 -6.39 16.25 4.86
C LEU A 88 -7.87 16.72 4.84
N LEU A 89 -8.67 16.32 5.82
CA LEU A 89 -10.10 16.65 5.86
C LEU A 89 -10.36 18.15 5.89
N MET A 90 -9.45 18.94 6.45
CA MET A 90 -9.54 20.40 6.49
C MET A 90 -9.60 21.05 5.10
N TYR A 91 -9.14 20.37 4.05
CA TYR A 91 -9.18 20.86 2.66
C TYR A 91 -10.42 20.39 1.90
N ALA A 92 -11.25 19.54 2.49
CA ALA A 92 -12.37 18.89 1.82
C ALA A 92 -13.39 19.89 1.25
N CYS A 93 -13.73 20.94 2.01
CA CYS A 93 -14.68 21.97 1.53
C CYS A 93 -14.16 22.76 0.33
N VAL A 94 -12.86 23.10 0.33
CA VAL A 94 -12.24 23.80 -0.81
C VAL A 94 -12.27 22.94 -2.07
N LEU A 95 -11.97 21.66 -1.93
CA LEU A 95 -12.03 20.71 -3.05
C LEU A 95 -13.47 20.46 -3.51
N CYS A 96 -14.42 20.40 -2.57
CA CYS A 96 -15.85 20.33 -2.87
C CYS A 96 -16.30 21.49 -3.76
N ASP A 97 -16.04 22.74 -3.33
CA ASP A 97 -16.40 23.94 -4.08
C ASP A 97 -15.80 23.95 -5.49
N ILE A 98 -14.53 23.51 -5.61
CA ILE A 98 -13.85 23.40 -6.91
C ILE A 98 -14.57 22.40 -7.82
N PHE A 99 -14.86 21.19 -7.35
CA PHE A 99 -15.45 20.15 -8.20
C PHE A 99 -16.92 20.48 -8.55
N GLU A 100 -17.69 21.02 -7.62
CA GLU A 100 -19.05 21.47 -7.90
C GLU A 100 -19.06 22.59 -8.96
N HIS A 101 -18.16 23.57 -8.82
CA HIS A 101 -18.10 24.70 -9.77
C HIS A 101 -17.62 24.28 -11.17
N PHE A 102 -16.50 23.52 -11.26
CA PHE A 102 -15.88 23.23 -12.56
C PHE A 102 -16.42 21.97 -13.25
N CYS A 103 -17.10 21.09 -12.53
CA CYS A 103 -17.64 19.84 -13.09
C CYS A 103 -19.18 19.80 -13.08
N GLY A 104 -19.85 20.68 -12.33
CA GLY A 104 -21.31 20.66 -12.19
C GLY A 104 -21.83 19.41 -11.46
N VAL A 105 -20.98 18.76 -10.67
CA VAL A 105 -21.31 17.56 -9.87
C VAL A 105 -21.86 17.96 -8.50
N ARG A 106 -22.57 17.06 -7.85
CA ARG A 106 -22.85 17.15 -6.42
C ARG A 106 -21.76 16.41 -5.67
N VAL A 107 -21.20 17.01 -4.61
CA VAL A 107 -20.14 16.41 -3.82
C VAL A 107 -20.66 15.94 -2.46
N ILE A 108 -20.22 14.78 -2.01
CA ILE A 108 -20.42 14.21 -0.68
C ILE A 108 -19.06 14.07 -0.01
N ILE A 109 -18.85 14.72 1.14
CA ILE A 109 -17.64 14.57 1.93
C ILE A 109 -17.86 13.42 2.93
N MET A 110 -17.07 12.34 2.78
CA MET A 110 -17.07 11.20 3.70
C MET A 110 -16.07 11.48 4.82
N ALA A 111 -16.60 11.79 6.02
CA ALA A 111 -15.79 12.24 7.15
C ALA A 111 -15.48 11.12 8.17
N ASP A 112 -15.86 9.88 7.88
CA ASP A 112 -15.47 8.75 8.72
C ASP A 112 -13.96 8.51 8.66
N VAL A 113 -13.42 7.98 9.76
CA VAL A 113 -11.98 7.82 9.92
C VAL A 113 -11.38 6.93 8.81
N THR A 114 -10.35 7.44 8.16
CA THR A 114 -9.59 6.74 7.13
C THR A 114 -8.17 6.51 7.62
N TYR A 115 -7.91 5.36 8.22
CA TYR A 115 -6.60 5.02 8.79
C TYR A 115 -5.57 4.60 7.76
N GLY A 116 -6.00 4.17 6.57
CA GLY A 116 -5.08 3.69 5.53
C GLY A 116 -5.78 3.38 4.21
N ALA A 117 -4.99 2.93 3.24
CA ALA A 117 -5.46 2.54 1.90
C ALA A 117 -6.52 1.41 1.91
N CYS A 118 -6.59 0.65 2.98
CA CYS A 118 -7.60 -0.39 3.19
C CYS A 118 -8.98 0.16 3.60
N CYS A 119 -9.06 1.44 3.98
CA CYS A 119 -10.31 2.07 4.43
C CYS A 119 -11.13 2.68 3.28
N VAL A 120 -10.75 2.47 2.01
CA VAL A 120 -11.56 2.93 0.88
C VAL A 120 -12.97 2.37 1.01
N ASP A 121 -13.99 3.25 1.01
CA ASP A 121 -15.38 2.89 1.30
C ASP A 121 -16.32 3.23 0.14
N ASP A 122 -16.16 2.46 -0.91
CA ASP A 122 -17.01 2.54 -2.09
C ASP A 122 -18.43 2.00 -1.85
N PHE A 123 -18.61 1.16 -0.82
CA PHE A 123 -19.94 0.65 -0.45
C PHE A 123 -20.83 1.75 0.13
N THR A 124 -20.33 2.50 1.11
CA THR A 124 -21.06 3.62 1.68
C THR A 124 -21.26 4.74 0.66
N ALA A 125 -20.21 5.07 -0.13
CA ALA A 125 -20.32 6.05 -1.21
C ALA A 125 -21.47 5.70 -2.17
N ARG A 126 -21.52 4.44 -2.63
CA ARG A 126 -22.60 3.94 -3.49
C ARG A 126 -23.97 3.98 -2.82
N ALA A 127 -24.05 3.60 -1.54
CA ALA A 127 -25.30 3.64 -0.78
C ALA A 127 -25.86 5.07 -0.63
N LEU A 128 -24.97 6.09 -0.58
CA LEU A 128 -25.32 7.51 -0.58
C LEU A 128 -25.65 8.06 -1.98
N GLY A 129 -25.59 7.22 -3.01
CA GLY A 129 -25.91 7.57 -4.39
C GLY A 129 -24.74 8.16 -5.19
N ALA A 130 -23.51 8.04 -4.70
CA ALA A 130 -22.34 8.44 -5.47
C ALA A 130 -22.08 7.45 -6.62
N ASP A 131 -21.71 7.98 -7.79
CA ASP A 131 -21.28 7.24 -8.98
C ASP A 131 -19.76 7.30 -9.18
N PHE A 132 -19.07 8.16 -8.43
CA PHE A 132 -17.62 8.31 -8.44
C PHE A 132 -17.08 8.54 -7.04
N LEU A 133 -15.93 7.94 -6.71
CA LEU A 133 -15.21 8.12 -5.45
C LEU A 133 -13.80 8.65 -5.72
N VAL A 134 -13.41 9.71 -5.03
CA VAL A 134 -12.01 10.18 -4.98
C VAL A 134 -11.45 9.90 -3.59
N HIS A 135 -10.46 9.01 -3.52
CA HIS A 135 -9.82 8.62 -2.27
C HIS A 135 -8.44 9.27 -2.18
N TYR A 136 -8.27 10.14 -1.18
CA TYR A 136 -7.08 10.95 -0.99
C TYR A 136 -6.09 10.36 0.02
N GLY A 137 -4.81 10.68 -0.16
CA GLY A 137 -3.75 10.50 0.83
C GLY A 137 -3.20 9.10 0.98
N HIS A 138 -3.67 8.12 0.18
CA HIS A 138 -3.21 6.73 0.25
C HIS A 138 -2.97 6.14 -1.14
N SER A 139 -2.15 5.09 -1.21
CA SER A 139 -1.93 4.31 -2.42
C SER A 139 -3.15 3.47 -2.80
N CYS A 140 -3.18 2.98 -4.06
CA CYS A 140 -4.26 2.10 -4.53
C CYS A 140 -4.03 0.64 -4.10
N LEU A 141 -4.19 0.37 -2.82
CA LEU A 141 -4.11 -0.98 -2.25
C LEU A 141 -5.27 -1.86 -2.72
N VAL A 142 -6.47 -1.30 -2.73
CA VAL A 142 -7.66 -1.91 -3.32
C VAL A 142 -7.71 -1.52 -4.79
N THR A 143 -7.67 -2.50 -5.68
CA THR A 143 -7.64 -2.23 -7.13
C THR A 143 -8.96 -1.64 -7.62
N VAL A 144 -8.91 -0.74 -8.59
CA VAL A 144 -10.09 -0.07 -9.13
C VAL A 144 -11.10 -1.05 -9.76
N ASP A 145 -10.65 -2.24 -10.15
CA ASP A 145 -11.51 -3.29 -10.71
C ASP A 145 -12.38 -3.98 -9.66
N THR A 146 -12.02 -3.88 -8.38
CA THR A 146 -12.77 -4.48 -7.25
C THR A 146 -13.74 -3.50 -6.61
N THR A 147 -13.63 -2.20 -6.90
CA THR A 147 -14.54 -1.19 -6.36
C THR A 147 -15.90 -1.24 -7.08
N THR A 148 -16.98 -0.98 -6.35
CA THR A 148 -18.36 -1.07 -6.88
C THR A 148 -18.81 0.16 -7.65
N ILE A 149 -18.06 1.26 -7.53
CA ILE A 149 -18.21 2.51 -8.29
C ILE A 149 -16.85 2.93 -8.82
N LYS A 150 -16.83 3.83 -9.79
CA LYS A 150 -15.58 4.36 -10.35
C LYS A 150 -14.79 5.06 -9.23
N THR A 151 -13.52 4.68 -9.08
CA THR A 151 -12.67 5.18 -8.00
C THR A 151 -11.39 5.79 -8.58
N LEU A 152 -11.01 6.96 -8.08
CA LEU A 152 -9.75 7.64 -8.36
C LEU A 152 -8.94 7.75 -7.06
N TYR A 153 -7.70 7.26 -7.08
CA TYR A 153 -6.75 7.48 -6.00
C TYR A 153 -5.89 8.70 -6.26
N VAL A 154 -5.81 9.58 -5.27
CA VAL A 154 -4.94 10.75 -5.25
C VAL A 154 -4.01 10.63 -4.05
N PHE A 155 -2.74 10.39 -4.29
CA PHE A 155 -1.77 10.08 -3.23
C PHE A 155 -1.45 11.29 -2.36
N VAL A 156 -1.68 12.49 -2.86
CA VAL A 156 -1.34 13.78 -2.23
C VAL A 156 0.15 13.85 -1.92
N ASP A 157 0.95 14.01 -2.97
CA ASP A 157 2.39 14.21 -2.80
C ASP A 157 2.67 15.50 -2.02
N VAL A 158 3.49 15.40 -0.98
CA VAL A 158 3.86 16.54 -0.14
C VAL A 158 5.30 16.93 -0.43
N GLY A 159 5.48 18.10 -1.03
CA GLY A 159 6.79 18.67 -1.30
C GLY A 159 7.51 19.02 0.01
N ILE A 160 8.73 18.52 0.17
CA ILE A 160 9.60 18.78 1.30
C ILE A 160 10.96 19.33 0.85
N ASP A 161 11.75 19.83 1.79
CA ASP A 161 13.12 20.27 1.57
C ASP A 161 14.05 19.04 1.44
N VAL A 162 14.24 18.57 0.21
CA VAL A 162 15.07 17.39 -0.09
C VAL A 162 16.54 17.67 0.19
N ASP A 163 17.02 18.90 -0.03
CA ASP A 163 18.41 19.25 0.23
C ASP A 163 18.72 19.18 1.72
N HIS A 164 17.79 19.63 2.57
CA HIS A 164 17.91 19.49 4.02
C HIS A 164 17.87 18.02 4.46
N LEU A 165 17.00 17.18 3.88
CA LEU A 165 16.96 15.74 4.14
C LEU A 165 18.32 15.10 3.82
N VAL A 166 18.87 15.37 2.64
CA VAL A 166 20.17 14.85 2.20
C VAL A 166 21.31 15.34 3.07
N ALA A 167 21.33 16.63 3.42
CA ALA A 167 22.33 17.20 4.33
C ALA A 167 22.27 16.56 5.73
N THR A 168 21.05 16.35 6.24
CA THR A 168 20.82 15.69 7.53
C THR A 168 21.31 14.24 7.53
N ILE A 169 21.04 13.49 6.45
CA ILE A 169 21.55 12.12 6.29
C ILE A 169 23.07 12.12 6.29
N LYS A 170 23.72 12.97 5.51
CA LYS A 170 25.18 13.07 5.45
C LYS A 170 25.81 13.43 6.78
N LEU A 171 25.17 14.30 7.56
CA LEU A 171 25.65 14.71 8.89
C LEU A 171 25.61 13.54 9.89
N ASN A 172 24.55 12.75 9.87
CA ASN A 172 24.34 11.65 10.82
C ASN A 172 25.00 10.34 10.39
N PHE A 173 25.26 10.19 9.10
CA PHE A 173 25.90 9.02 8.51
C PHE A 173 27.08 9.49 7.64
N PRO A 174 28.19 9.93 8.22
CA PRO A 174 29.29 10.58 7.50
C PRO A 174 30.11 9.63 6.62
N ASP A 175 30.02 8.33 6.85
CA ASP A 175 30.70 7.32 6.05
C ASP A 175 29.86 6.96 4.82
N PRO A 176 30.29 7.33 3.59
CA PRO A 176 29.53 7.03 2.36
C PRO A 176 29.52 5.55 1.98
N THR A 177 30.26 4.70 2.69
CA THR A 177 30.24 3.23 2.49
C THR A 177 29.13 2.56 3.27
N GLN A 178 28.49 3.25 4.23
CA GLN A 178 27.34 2.73 4.94
C GLN A 178 26.16 2.45 3.99
N ARG A 179 25.54 1.29 4.20
CA ARG A 179 24.40 0.84 3.42
C ARG A 179 23.13 1.35 4.06
N LEU A 180 22.45 2.27 3.41
CA LEU A 180 21.25 2.91 3.91
C LEU A 180 20.02 2.47 3.13
N THR A 181 18.93 2.23 3.84
CA THR A 181 17.62 1.98 3.23
C THR A 181 16.69 3.16 3.52
N LEU A 182 16.12 3.74 2.45
CA LEU A 182 15.15 4.83 2.57
C LEU A 182 13.74 4.28 2.38
N LEU A 183 12.89 4.54 3.36
CA LEU A 183 11.48 4.17 3.37
C LEU A 183 10.63 5.37 3.82
N GLY A 184 9.32 5.28 3.66
CA GLY A 184 8.40 6.30 4.18
C GLY A 184 6.94 6.02 3.84
N THR A 185 6.12 7.03 4.04
CA THR A 185 4.72 7.00 3.58
C THR A 185 4.62 7.49 2.15
N ILE A 186 3.55 7.12 1.46
CA ILE A 186 3.36 7.40 0.02
C ILE A 186 3.44 8.90 -0.30
N GLN A 187 3.03 9.77 0.63
CA GLN A 187 3.05 11.22 0.46
C GLN A 187 4.45 11.81 0.25
N PHE A 188 5.48 11.11 0.72
CA PHE A 188 6.88 11.51 0.59
C PHE A 188 7.66 10.69 -0.45
N GLY A 189 6.97 9.86 -1.24
CA GLY A 189 7.60 8.95 -2.20
C GLY A 189 8.51 9.67 -3.19
N ARG A 190 8.09 10.80 -3.76
CA ARG A 190 8.93 11.60 -4.68
C ARG A 190 10.19 12.12 -3.99
N ALA A 191 10.05 12.61 -2.77
CA ALA A 191 11.17 13.14 -2.00
C ALA A 191 12.19 12.03 -1.62
N ILE A 192 11.71 10.83 -1.28
CA ILE A 192 12.55 9.66 -1.00
C ILE A 192 13.39 9.29 -2.24
N HIS A 193 12.77 9.23 -3.41
CA HIS A 193 13.50 8.94 -4.66
C HIS A 193 14.49 10.05 -5.02
N ALA A 194 14.10 11.32 -4.88
CA ALA A 194 14.99 12.45 -5.12
C ALA A 194 16.19 12.45 -4.16
N ALA A 195 15.97 12.15 -2.87
CA ALA A 195 17.03 12.02 -1.89
C ALA A 195 17.97 10.84 -2.20
N ASN A 196 17.43 9.69 -2.62
CA ASN A 196 18.21 8.54 -3.07
C ASN A 196 19.15 8.90 -4.24
N ASP A 197 18.61 9.58 -5.27
CA ASP A 197 19.38 9.99 -6.43
C ASP A 197 20.47 11.02 -6.05
N ALA A 198 20.16 11.98 -5.19
CA ALA A 198 21.11 12.99 -4.71
C ALA A 198 22.22 12.37 -3.84
N LEU A 199 21.90 11.38 -2.99
CA LEU A 199 22.90 10.67 -2.19
C LEU A 199 23.82 9.83 -3.09
N LYS A 200 23.29 9.11 -4.07
CA LYS A 200 24.08 8.36 -5.05
C LYS A 200 25.00 9.26 -5.85
N ALA A 201 24.50 10.41 -6.32
CA ALA A 201 25.31 11.40 -7.04
C ALA A 201 26.42 11.98 -6.16
N ALA A 202 26.23 12.01 -4.83
CA ALA A 202 27.23 12.48 -3.86
C ALA A 202 28.18 11.36 -3.35
N GLY A 203 28.15 10.17 -3.94
CA GLY A 203 29.06 9.06 -3.64
C GLY A 203 28.56 8.04 -2.60
N TRP A 204 27.32 8.17 -2.09
CA TRP A 204 26.66 7.11 -1.31
C TRP A 204 26.12 6.01 -2.25
N GLY A 205 27.01 5.11 -2.70
CA GLY A 205 26.67 4.08 -3.72
C GLY A 205 25.74 2.98 -3.24
N THR A 206 25.52 2.85 -1.93
CA THR A 206 24.80 1.77 -1.28
C THR A 206 23.50 2.24 -0.61
N VAL A 207 22.81 3.21 -1.22
CA VAL A 207 21.48 3.65 -0.77
C VAL A 207 20.43 2.90 -1.59
N ASP A 208 19.46 2.26 -0.90
CA ASP A 208 18.40 1.48 -1.53
C ASP A 208 17.01 1.97 -1.13
N VAL A 209 16.03 1.76 -2.04
CA VAL A 209 14.61 2.04 -1.85
C VAL A 209 13.84 0.78 -2.21
N PRO A 210 13.72 -0.18 -1.28
CA PRO A 210 13.11 -1.47 -1.57
C PRO A 210 11.60 -1.36 -1.81
N GLN A 211 11.08 -2.32 -2.57
CA GLN A 211 9.66 -2.42 -2.87
C GLN A 211 9.03 -3.67 -2.24
N CYS A 212 7.93 -3.49 -1.53
CA CYS A 212 7.06 -4.56 -1.02
C CYS A 212 5.77 -4.60 -1.84
N ARG A 213 5.71 -5.41 -2.89
CA ARG A 213 4.53 -5.45 -3.78
C ARG A 213 3.27 -5.89 -3.02
N PRO A 214 2.09 -5.22 -3.23
CA PRO A 214 1.75 -4.29 -4.33
C PRO A 214 2.10 -2.81 -4.09
N LEU A 215 2.73 -2.46 -2.96
CA LEU A 215 3.07 -1.08 -2.62
C LEU A 215 4.10 -0.49 -3.59
N SER A 216 4.19 0.83 -3.62
CA SER A 216 5.22 1.55 -4.36
C SER A 216 6.61 1.32 -3.76
N ALA A 217 7.68 1.57 -4.52
CA ALA A 217 9.04 1.49 -3.98
C ALA A 217 9.23 2.51 -2.85
N GLY A 218 9.77 2.07 -1.72
CA GLY A 218 9.95 2.87 -0.51
C GLY A 218 8.72 3.05 0.36
N GLU A 219 7.54 2.65 -0.12
CA GLU A 219 6.29 2.76 0.65
C GLU A 219 6.16 1.62 1.67
N VAL A 220 5.70 1.99 2.87
CA VAL A 220 5.39 1.06 3.97
C VAL A 220 4.00 1.36 4.52
N LEU A 221 3.24 0.31 4.79
CA LEU A 221 1.99 0.39 5.56
C LEU A 221 2.22 -0.10 7.00
N GLY A 222 1.32 0.27 7.90
CA GLY A 222 1.38 -0.20 9.30
C GLY A 222 1.33 -1.72 9.48
N CYS A 223 0.92 -2.47 8.46
CA CYS A 223 0.78 -3.92 8.46
C CYS A 223 1.56 -4.63 7.34
N THR A 224 2.28 -3.88 6.50
CA THR A 224 2.98 -4.44 5.34
C THR A 224 4.26 -3.64 5.09
N SER A 225 5.39 -4.31 5.21
CA SER A 225 6.73 -3.72 5.11
C SER A 225 7.67 -4.66 4.36
N PRO A 226 8.69 -4.14 3.66
CA PRO A 226 9.74 -4.97 3.12
C PRO A 226 10.58 -5.62 4.23
N THR A 227 10.95 -6.87 4.04
CA THR A 227 11.99 -7.53 4.82
C THR A 227 13.32 -7.30 4.12
N ILE A 228 14.29 -6.77 4.83
CA ILE A 228 15.63 -6.45 4.34
C ILE A 228 16.55 -7.61 4.68
N ALA A 229 17.27 -8.13 3.69
CA ALA A 229 18.17 -9.25 3.89
C ALA A 229 19.30 -8.87 4.88
N GLU A 230 19.63 -9.79 5.76
CA GLU A 230 20.70 -9.61 6.73
C GLU A 230 22.02 -9.24 6.04
N GLY A 231 22.76 -8.32 6.63
CA GLY A 231 24.04 -7.86 6.10
C GLY A 231 23.95 -6.99 4.83
N THR A 232 22.75 -6.58 4.36
CA THR A 232 22.61 -5.69 3.19
C THR A 232 22.32 -4.24 3.55
N CYS A 233 21.98 -3.95 4.81
CA CYS A 233 21.64 -2.62 5.30
C CYS A 233 22.26 -2.39 6.69
N ASP A 234 22.78 -1.20 6.93
CA ASP A 234 23.34 -0.81 8.22
C ASP A 234 22.40 0.11 9.02
N ALA A 235 21.51 0.84 8.33
CA ALA A 235 20.50 1.68 8.96
C ALA A 235 19.31 1.94 8.03
N LEU A 236 18.12 1.98 8.64
CA LEU A 236 16.86 2.33 7.99
C LEU A 236 16.52 3.78 8.30
N ILE A 237 16.28 4.59 7.28
CA ILE A 237 15.83 5.98 7.39
C ILE A 237 14.41 6.07 6.87
N PHE A 238 13.49 6.50 7.73
CA PHE A 238 12.08 6.59 7.45
C PHE A 238 11.62 8.04 7.36
N VAL A 239 11.06 8.44 6.23
CA VAL A 239 10.55 9.80 6.01
C VAL A 239 9.05 9.83 6.29
N ALA A 240 8.66 10.41 7.41
CA ALA A 240 7.26 10.59 7.83
C ALA A 240 7.14 11.54 9.03
N ASP A 241 5.96 12.08 9.21
CA ASP A 241 5.58 12.87 10.40
C ASP A 241 5.24 11.99 11.62
N GLY A 242 4.70 10.78 11.37
CA GLY A 242 4.33 9.80 12.39
C GLY A 242 5.22 8.56 12.42
N ARG A 243 5.04 7.72 13.45
CA ARG A 243 5.84 6.50 13.63
C ARG A 243 5.08 5.19 13.34
N PHE A 244 3.76 5.24 13.16
CA PHE A 244 2.91 4.05 13.01
C PHE A 244 3.35 3.11 11.86
N HIS A 245 3.71 3.69 10.69
CA HIS A 245 4.20 2.92 9.56
C HIS A 245 5.66 2.47 9.76
N LEU A 246 6.49 3.31 10.38
CA LEU A 246 7.87 2.96 10.74
C LEU A 246 7.92 1.76 11.69
N GLU A 247 6.98 1.65 12.63
CA GLU A 247 6.91 0.50 13.54
C GLU A 247 6.75 -0.83 12.78
N SER A 248 5.97 -0.84 11.69
CA SER A 248 5.88 -2.00 10.81
C SER A 248 7.24 -2.39 10.22
N ALA A 249 8.04 -1.40 9.79
CA ALA A 249 9.38 -1.66 9.27
C ALA A 249 10.34 -2.16 10.36
N MET A 250 10.22 -1.65 11.60
CA MET A 250 11.02 -2.13 12.74
C MET A 250 10.61 -3.54 13.18
N ILE A 251 9.32 -3.88 13.13
CA ILE A 251 8.85 -5.25 13.44
C ILE A 251 9.34 -6.24 12.39
N ALA A 252 9.32 -5.86 11.11
CA ALA A 252 9.80 -6.69 10.01
C ALA A 252 11.33 -6.83 9.97
N ASN A 253 12.08 -5.90 10.61
CA ASN A 253 13.55 -5.84 10.59
C ASN A 253 14.08 -5.47 11.99
N PRO A 254 13.89 -6.33 13.01
CA PRO A 254 14.11 -5.96 14.40
C PRO A 254 15.57 -5.65 14.75
N GLU A 255 16.54 -6.17 13.97
CA GLU A 255 17.97 -5.98 14.20
C GLU A 255 18.51 -4.69 13.57
N LEU A 256 17.75 -4.05 12.67
CA LEU A 256 18.22 -2.84 11.98
C LEU A 256 17.97 -1.58 12.83
N PRO A 257 19.00 -0.74 13.03
CA PRO A 257 18.81 0.59 13.58
C PRO A 257 17.88 1.42 12.69
N ALA A 258 16.82 1.98 13.28
CA ALA A 258 15.83 2.77 12.57
C ALA A 258 15.88 4.25 12.99
N TYR A 259 15.78 5.12 12.00
CA TYR A 259 15.78 6.56 12.18
C TYR A 259 14.58 7.15 11.46
N ARG A 260 13.89 8.10 12.08
CA ARG A 260 12.79 8.84 11.48
C ARG A 260 13.22 10.26 11.18
N TYR A 261 13.09 10.67 9.94
CA TYR A 261 13.17 12.07 9.54
C TYR A 261 11.75 12.64 9.43
N ASN A 262 11.43 13.61 10.27
CA ASN A 262 10.19 14.38 10.20
C ASN A 262 10.42 15.61 9.31
N PRO A 263 9.76 15.68 8.13
CA PRO A 263 9.97 16.78 7.19
C PRO A 263 9.45 18.14 7.69
N PHE A 264 8.47 18.15 8.59
CA PHE A 264 7.89 19.38 9.13
C PHE A 264 8.77 20.01 10.19
N ASP A 265 9.30 19.19 11.09
CA ASP A 265 10.22 19.65 12.16
C ASP A 265 11.67 19.71 11.68
N LYS A 266 11.95 19.18 10.50
CA LYS A 266 13.30 19.02 9.92
C LYS A 266 14.27 18.32 10.89
N ALA A 267 13.78 17.36 11.64
CA ALA A 267 14.52 16.64 12.66
C ALA A 267 14.65 15.15 12.31
N ILE A 268 15.82 14.58 12.63
CA ILE A 268 16.05 13.13 12.57
C ILE A 268 16.15 12.59 13.99
N THR A 269 15.43 11.50 14.27
CA THR A 269 15.41 10.84 15.57
C THR A 269 15.70 9.37 15.41
N ARG A 270 16.46 8.77 16.34
CA ARG A 270 16.59 7.32 16.41
C ARG A 270 15.36 6.75 17.09
N GLU A 271 14.69 5.84 16.40
CA GLU A 271 13.48 5.20 16.89
C GLU A 271 13.77 3.78 17.40
N ARG A 272 12.96 3.32 18.35
CA ARG A 272 13.07 1.97 18.92
C ARG A 272 11.66 1.38 19.05
N TYR A 273 11.57 0.06 18.89
CA TYR A 273 10.36 -0.71 19.10
C TYR A 273 10.69 -1.91 20.01
N ASP A 274 9.86 -2.13 21.02
CA ASP A 274 10.04 -3.27 21.94
C ASP A 274 9.46 -4.55 21.33
N THR A 275 10.19 -5.13 20.38
CA THR A 275 9.83 -6.35 19.70
C THR A 275 9.73 -7.54 20.67
N VAL A 276 10.56 -7.55 21.72
CA VAL A 276 10.57 -8.65 22.72
C VAL A 276 9.26 -8.64 23.48
N GLN A 277 8.85 -7.49 24.01
CA GLN A 277 7.60 -7.38 24.76
C GLN A 277 6.39 -7.62 23.87
N MET A 278 6.40 -7.11 22.63
CA MET A 278 5.34 -7.37 21.66
C MET A 278 5.18 -8.88 21.41
N LYS A 279 6.27 -9.59 21.07
CA LYS A 279 6.25 -11.04 20.83
C LYS A 279 5.74 -11.81 22.05
N LYS A 280 6.17 -11.43 23.27
CA LYS A 280 5.69 -12.02 24.52
C LYS A 280 4.18 -11.85 24.69
N ASN A 281 3.66 -10.66 24.42
CA ASN A 281 2.23 -10.37 24.52
C ASN A 281 1.43 -11.21 23.51
N ARG A 282 1.94 -11.34 22.28
CA ARG A 282 1.26 -12.10 21.23
C ARG A 282 1.28 -13.60 21.48
N LEU A 283 2.43 -14.15 21.92
CA LEU A 283 2.53 -15.55 22.32
C LEU A 283 1.56 -15.88 23.46
N ASN A 284 1.48 -15.03 24.49
CA ASN A 284 0.50 -15.22 25.57
C ASN A 284 -0.94 -15.24 25.05
N ALA A 285 -1.29 -14.33 24.12
CA ALA A 285 -2.62 -14.32 23.52
C ALA A 285 -2.90 -15.62 22.73
N ILE A 286 -1.93 -16.12 21.96
CA ILE A 286 -2.02 -17.39 21.23
C ILE A 286 -2.23 -18.56 22.17
N GLU A 287 -1.42 -18.69 23.24
CA GLU A 287 -1.55 -19.78 24.21
C GLU A 287 -2.91 -19.77 24.92
N ARG A 288 -3.39 -18.59 25.31
CA ARG A 288 -4.74 -18.46 25.91
C ARG A 288 -5.83 -18.87 24.90
N ALA A 289 -5.66 -18.53 23.62
CA ALA A 289 -6.64 -18.88 22.59
C ALA A 289 -6.64 -20.39 22.28
N ARG A 290 -5.52 -21.10 22.41
CA ARG A 290 -5.47 -22.57 22.26
C ARG A 290 -6.38 -23.30 23.23
N GLY A 291 -6.57 -22.75 24.44
CA GLY A 291 -7.50 -23.28 25.44
C GLY A 291 -8.96 -22.86 25.25
N ALA A 292 -9.28 -22.10 24.21
CA ALA A 292 -10.65 -21.63 23.97
C ALA A 292 -11.54 -22.75 23.44
N THR A 293 -12.78 -22.79 23.94
CA THR A 293 -13.81 -23.71 23.44
C THR A 293 -14.68 -23.03 22.39
N THR A 294 -15.03 -21.77 22.60
CA THR A 294 -15.91 -20.97 21.73
C THR A 294 -15.16 -19.77 21.15
N TYR A 295 -15.23 -19.59 19.84
CA TYR A 295 -14.57 -18.50 19.15
C TYR A 295 -15.55 -17.43 18.64
N GLY A 296 -15.10 -16.21 18.64
CA GLY A 296 -15.72 -15.11 17.88
C GLY A 296 -14.85 -14.71 16.71
N VAL A 297 -15.41 -14.68 15.52
CA VAL A 297 -14.72 -14.26 14.29
C VAL A 297 -15.28 -12.90 13.89
N ILE A 298 -14.40 -11.89 13.82
CA ILE A 298 -14.78 -10.51 13.51
C ILE A 298 -14.36 -10.20 12.08
N LEU A 299 -15.33 -9.88 11.23
CA LEU A 299 -15.07 -9.30 9.92
C LEU A 299 -15.15 -7.77 10.05
N GLY A 300 -14.01 -7.10 9.81
CA GLY A 300 -13.95 -5.64 9.80
C GLY A 300 -14.71 -5.06 8.62
N THR A 301 -15.63 -4.14 8.90
CA THR A 301 -16.47 -3.48 7.86
C THR A 301 -16.08 -2.03 7.63
N LEU A 302 -14.97 -1.56 8.20
CA LEU A 302 -14.42 -0.25 7.90
C LEU A 302 -13.76 -0.30 6.50
N GLY A 303 -14.43 0.26 5.51
CA GLY A 303 -14.01 0.20 4.12
C GLY A 303 -13.82 -1.23 3.62
N ARG A 304 -12.64 -1.51 3.10
CA ARG A 304 -12.24 -2.80 2.51
C ARG A 304 -11.25 -3.59 3.38
N GLN A 305 -11.22 -3.35 4.69
CA GLN A 305 -10.31 -4.06 5.59
C GLN A 305 -10.62 -5.55 5.71
N GLY A 306 -11.91 -5.90 5.81
CA GLY A 306 -12.35 -7.29 5.90
C GLY A 306 -12.21 -8.04 4.58
N ASN A 307 -11.89 -9.32 4.68
CA ASN A 307 -11.77 -10.25 3.55
C ASN A 307 -12.63 -11.50 3.82
N THR A 308 -13.65 -11.69 2.99
CA THR A 308 -14.58 -12.82 3.14
C THR A 308 -13.91 -14.17 2.89
N GLY A 309 -12.92 -14.25 2.00
CA GLY A 309 -12.17 -15.47 1.78
C GLY A 309 -11.33 -15.90 2.99
N ILE A 310 -10.83 -14.94 3.79
CA ILE A 310 -10.20 -15.25 5.08
C ILE A 310 -11.27 -15.70 6.09
N LEU A 311 -12.43 -15.04 6.11
CA LEU A 311 -13.53 -15.41 6.99
C LEU A 311 -13.98 -16.85 6.75
N ASP A 312 -14.23 -17.21 5.49
CA ASP A 312 -14.66 -18.55 5.11
C ASP A 312 -13.62 -19.60 5.51
N HIS A 313 -12.34 -19.32 5.30
CA HIS A 313 -11.24 -20.19 5.70
C HIS A 313 -11.16 -20.41 7.22
N ILE A 314 -11.25 -19.34 8.01
CA ILE A 314 -11.24 -19.41 9.48
C ILE A 314 -12.46 -20.19 10.00
N CYS A 315 -13.66 -19.89 9.49
CA CYS A 315 -14.89 -20.60 9.87
C CYS A 315 -14.82 -22.09 9.51
N ALA A 316 -14.28 -22.42 8.34
CA ALA A 316 -14.08 -23.83 7.93
C ALA A 316 -13.10 -24.55 8.86
N MET A 317 -11.99 -23.92 9.26
CA MET A 317 -11.04 -24.49 10.23
C MET A 317 -11.66 -24.74 11.60
N LEU A 318 -12.44 -23.78 12.11
CA LEU A 318 -13.12 -23.93 13.41
C LEU A 318 -14.15 -25.06 13.34
N THR A 319 -14.94 -25.13 12.26
CA THR A 319 -15.93 -26.19 12.04
C THR A 319 -15.27 -27.58 11.95
N ALA A 320 -14.18 -27.72 11.18
CA ALA A 320 -13.45 -28.97 11.02
C ALA A 320 -12.88 -29.51 12.34
N ARG A 321 -12.61 -28.61 13.31
CA ARG A 321 -12.11 -28.95 14.66
C ARG A 321 -13.20 -29.03 15.72
N GLY A 322 -14.46 -28.83 15.33
CA GLY A 322 -15.59 -28.90 16.24
C GLY A 322 -15.69 -27.74 17.22
N HIS A 323 -15.06 -26.59 16.93
CA HIS A 323 -15.17 -25.39 17.75
C HIS A 323 -16.44 -24.58 17.40
N PRO A 324 -17.39 -24.41 18.33
CA PRO A 324 -18.48 -23.46 18.16
C PRO A 324 -17.96 -22.05 17.93
N HIS A 325 -18.57 -21.34 16.99
CA HIS A 325 -18.17 -19.97 16.70
C HIS A 325 -19.32 -19.07 16.26
N ILE A 326 -19.14 -17.77 16.46
CA ILE A 326 -20.04 -16.73 15.99
C ILE A 326 -19.29 -15.78 15.08
N VAL A 327 -19.97 -15.23 14.08
CA VAL A 327 -19.43 -14.19 13.19
C VAL A 327 -20.03 -12.84 13.52
N LEU A 328 -19.19 -11.84 13.72
CA LEU A 328 -19.60 -10.45 13.94
C LEU A 328 -19.05 -9.55 12.83
N LEU A 329 -19.88 -8.62 12.36
CA LEU A 329 -19.48 -7.56 11.45
C LEU A 329 -19.34 -6.28 12.27
N LEU A 330 -18.12 -5.71 12.30
CA LEU A 330 -17.83 -4.52 13.10
C LEU A 330 -16.99 -3.54 12.30
N SER A 331 -17.42 -2.28 12.25
CA SER A 331 -16.58 -1.18 11.74
C SER A 331 -15.52 -0.77 12.78
N GLU A 332 -15.88 -0.87 14.05
CA GLU A 332 -15.01 -0.51 15.17
C GLU A 332 -14.99 -1.63 16.22
N ILE A 333 -13.81 -2.01 16.65
CA ILE A 333 -13.55 -3.14 17.54
C ILE A 333 -13.03 -2.61 18.88
N PHE A 334 -13.92 -2.60 19.89
CA PHE A 334 -13.61 -2.09 21.22
C PHE A 334 -13.67 -3.17 22.29
N PRO A 335 -12.77 -3.12 23.32
CA PRO A 335 -12.78 -4.06 24.43
C PRO A 335 -14.14 -4.16 25.12
N ALA A 336 -14.76 -3.02 25.41
CA ALA A 336 -16.05 -2.99 26.10
C ALA A 336 -17.19 -3.66 25.31
N LYS A 337 -17.21 -3.53 23.98
CA LYS A 337 -18.18 -4.18 23.10
C LYS A 337 -18.03 -5.69 23.11
N LEU A 338 -16.81 -6.20 22.97
CA LEU A 338 -16.54 -7.64 22.96
C LEU A 338 -16.76 -8.29 24.34
N ALA A 339 -16.54 -7.54 25.42
CA ALA A 339 -16.77 -8.02 26.79
C ALA A 339 -18.26 -8.32 27.11
N LEU A 340 -19.19 -7.82 26.29
CA LEU A 340 -20.64 -8.14 26.43
C LEU A 340 -20.93 -9.60 26.04
N LEU A 341 -20.10 -10.22 25.18
CA LEU A 341 -20.27 -11.60 24.72
C LEU A 341 -19.44 -12.54 25.60
N LYS A 342 -20.00 -12.87 26.75
CA LYS A 342 -19.31 -13.63 27.80
C LYS A 342 -19.00 -15.07 27.42
N GLU A 343 -19.80 -15.65 26.54
CA GLU A 343 -19.69 -17.03 26.05
C GLU A 343 -18.55 -17.25 25.07
N VAL A 344 -17.97 -16.18 24.52
CA VAL A 344 -16.82 -16.24 23.62
C VAL A 344 -15.53 -16.28 24.46
N ASP A 345 -14.66 -17.24 24.21
CA ASP A 345 -13.39 -17.41 24.94
C ASP A 345 -12.21 -16.74 24.23
N ALA A 346 -12.23 -16.70 22.91
CA ALA A 346 -11.19 -16.07 22.09
C ALA A 346 -11.77 -15.41 20.83
N TRP A 347 -11.15 -14.33 20.41
CA TRP A 347 -11.51 -13.56 19.23
C TRP A 347 -10.46 -13.66 18.14
N VAL A 348 -10.92 -13.76 16.91
CA VAL A 348 -10.07 -13.62 15.71
C VAL A 348 -10.62 -12.46 14.90
N GLN A 349 -9.78 -11.48 14.57
CA GLN A 349 -10.21 -10.33 13.79
C GLN A 349 -9.61 -10.33 12.38
N ILE A 350 -10.46 -10.10 11.40
CA ILE A 350 -10.14 -9.94 9.98
C ILE A 350 -10.35 -8.47 9.63
N ALA A 351 -9.43 -7.63 10.11
CA ALA A 351 -9.41 -6.20 9.92
C ALA A 351 -7.94 -5.73 9.87
N CYS A 352 -7.57 -4.72 10.67
CA CYS A 352 -6.19 -4.27 10.77
C CYS A 352 -5.38 -5.16 11.73
N PRO A 353 -4.31 -5.87 11.29
CA PRO A 353 -3.49 -6.69 12.18
C PRO A 353 -2.89 -5.93 13.37
N ARG A 354 -2.61 -4.63 13.17
CA ARG A 354 -2.06 -3.76 14.22
C ARG A 354 -3.01 -3.59 15.41
N LEU A 355 -4.32 -3.80 15.21
CA LEU A 355 -5.26 -3.79 16.32
C LEU A 355 -4.92 -4.89 17.35
N SER A 356 -4.59 -6.09 16.90
CA SER A 356 -4.15 -7.18 17.78
C SER A 356 -2.75 -6.92 18.32
N VAL A 357 -1.81 -6.50 17.48
CA VAL A 357 -0.40 -6.27 17.84
C VAL A 357 -0.27 -5.17 18.89
N ASP A 358 -0.90 -4.03 18.68
CA ASP A 358 -0.73 -2.84 19.52
C ASP A 358 -1.69 -2.83 20.72
N TRP A 359 -2.93 -3.24 20.52
CA TRP A 359 -4.04 -3.07 21.47
C TRP A 359 -4.58 -4.37 22.03
N GLY A 360 -4.14 -5.54 21.52
CA GLY A 360 -4.69 -6.84 21.92
C GLY A 360 -4.59 -7.13 23.40
N HIS A 361 -3.63 -6.52 24.12
CA HIS A 361 -3.46 -6.70 25.56
C HIS A 361 -4.51 -5.96 26.43
N PHE A 362 -5.25 -5.02 25.85
CA PHE A 362 -6.37 -4.35 26.55
C PHE A 362 -7.67 -5.17 26.54
N PHE A 363 -7.74 -6.21 25.72
CA PHE A 363 -8.93 -7.06 25.67
C PHE A 363 -8.88 -8.14 26.76
N THR A 364 -10.00 -8.33 27.46
CA THR A 364 -10.12 -9.33 28.54
C THR A 364 -9.95 -10.76 28.01
N LYS A 365 -10.47 -11.04 26.82
CA LYS A 365 -10.26 -12.29 26.07
C LYS A 365 -9.22 -12.07 25.00
N PRO A 366 -8.40 -13.09 24.61
CA PRO A 366 -7.41 -12.93 23.58
C PRO A 366 -8.05 -12.47 22.25
N LEU A 367 -7.44 -11.45 21.62
CA LEU A 367 -7.81 -10.97 20.30
C LEU A 367 -6.66 -11.28 19.34
N LEU A 368 -6.85 -12.23 18.46
CA LEU A 368 -5.84 -12.72 17.52
C LEU A 368 -5.96 -12.01 16.17
N SER A 369 -4.82 -11.77 15.52
CA SER A 369 -4.75 -11.52 14.08
C SER A 369 -4.97 -12.84 13.31
N THR A 370 -5.14 -12.76 12.01
CA THR A 370 -5.28 -13.93 11.13
C THR A 370 -4.04 -14.84 11.18
N TYR A 371 -2.82 -14.26 11.21
CA TYR A 371 -1.58 -14.99 11.39
C TYR A 371 -1.53 -15.76 12.74
N GLU A 372 -1.87 -15.05 13.80
CA GLU A 372 -1.84 -15.63 15.15
C GLU A 372 -2.87 -16.75 15.33
N PHE A 373 -3.99 -16.66 14.63
CA PHE A 373 -4.97 -17.72 14.59
C PHE A 373 -4.42 -18.98 13.89
N GLU A 374 -3.73 -18.83 12.76
CA GLU A 374 -3.05 -19.96 12.10
C GLU A 374 -2.03 -20.63 13.03
N VAL A 375 -1.30 -19.83 13.84
CA VAL A 375 -0.37 -20.35 14.84
C VAL A 375 -1.13 -21.06 15.98
N ALA A 376 -2.23 -20.48 16.47
CA ALA A 376 -3.05 -21.08 17.53
C ALA A 376 -3.65 -22.42 17.08
N MET A 377 -3.97 -22.54 15.80
CA MET A 377 -4.49 -23.74 15.15
C MET A 377 -3.38 -24.69 14.64
N ASP A 378 -2.14 -24.52 15.05
CA ASP A 378 -0.99 -25.35 14.64
C ASP A 378 -0.81 -25.51 13.12
N ARG A 379 -1.28 -24.53 12.32
CA ARG A 379 -1.12 -24.51 10.86
C ARG A 379 0.24 -23.97 10.45
N THR A 380 0.81 -23.07 11.24
CA THR A 380 2.14 -22.51 11.04
C THR A 380 2.84 -22.31 12.37
N LEU A 381 4.16 -22.21 12.35
CA LEU A 381 4.94 -21.89 13.53
C LEU A 381 4.92 -20.38 13.80
N PHE A 382 5.05 -20.01 15.07
CA PHE A 382 5.32 -18.61 15.42
C PHE A 382 6.72 -18.24 14.94
N ARG A 383 6.80 -17.27 14.05
CA ARG A 383 8.05 -16.87 13.39
C ARG A 383 8.92 -16.04 14.32
N GLU A 384 10.23 -16.18 14.21
CA GLU A 384 11.19 -15.36 14.93
C GLU A 384 11.02 -13.87 14.60
N VAL A 385 10.91 -13.54 13.31
CA VAL A 385 10.48 -12.22 12.84
C VAL A 385 8.98 -12.26 12.63
N TYR A 386 8.24 -11.43 13.38
CA TYR A 386 6.79 -11.34 13.25
C TYR A 386 6.41 -10.83 11.83
N PRO A 387 5.52 -11.52 11.09
CA PRO A 387 5.25 -11.18 9.70
C PRO A 387 4.47 -9.86 9.58
N MET A 388 5.05 -8.92 8.84
CA MET A 388 4.41 -7.68 8.42
C MET A 388 4.15 -7.73 6.92
N ASP A 389 3.34 -8.72 6.51
CA ASP A 389 3.14 -9.13 5.13
C ASP A 389 1.66 -9.17 4.71
N TYR A 390 0.78 -8.53 5.49
CA TYR A 390 -0.67 -8.71 5.36
C TYR A 390 -1.23 -8.39 3.96
N TYR A 391 -0.66 -7.42 3.25
CA TYR A 391 -1.02 -7.09 1.87
C TYR A 391 0.04 -7.48 0.84
N ARG A 392 1.06 -8.23 1.21
CA ARG A 392 2.06 -8.72 0.24
C ARG A 392 1.43 -9.72 -0.72
N LYS A 393 1.89 -9.71 -1.98
CA LYS A 393 1.46 -10.71 -2.98
C LYS A 393 1.97 -12.13 -2.67
N ASP A 394 3.11 -12.21 -1.99
CA ASP A 394 3.77 -13.43 -1.56
C ASP A 394 3.64 -13.66 -0.03
N GLY A 395 2.62 -13.09 0.58
CA GLY A 395 2.29 -13.28 2.00
C GLY A 395 1.78 -14.70 2.28
N GLY A 396 1.77 -15.10 3.57
CA GLY A 396 1.26 -16.41 3.99
C GLY A 396 -0.25 -16.57 3.83
N SER A 397 -0.78 -17.75 4.20
CA SER A 397 -2.21 -18.09 4.14
C SER A 397 -3.11 -17.09 4.88
N TRP A 398 -2.57 -16.42 5.88
CA TRP A 398 -3.23 -15.38 6.67
C TRP A 398 -3.35 -14.02 5.97
N SER A 399 -2.63 -13.80 4.86
CA SER A 399 -2.56 -12.51 4.18
C SER A 399 -3.82 -12.23 3.36
N ASN A 400 -4.10 -10.95 3.14
CA ASN A 400 -5.28 -10.50 2.39
C ASN A 400 -5.24 -10.93 0.91
N ASN A 401 -4.06 -10.93 0.29
CA ASN A 401 -3.88 -11.25 -1.12
C ASN A 401 -3.68 -12.75 -1.41
N CYS A 402 -3.69 -13.61 -0.39
CA CYS A 402 -3.63 -15.05 -0.60
C CYS A 402 -4.95 -15.57 -1.17
N THR A 403 -4.88 -16.24 -2.32
CA THR A 403 -6.04 -16.86 -3.00
C THR A 403 -6.18 -18.36 -2.69
N GLU A 404 -5.07 -19.03 -2.38
CA GLU A 404 -5.03 -20.46 -2.09
C GLU A 404 -4.57 -20.70 -0.65
N ARG A 405 -5.51 -20.96 0.27
CA ARG A 405 -5.24 -21.04 1.71
C ARG A 405 -5.02 -22.47 2.25
N GLY A 406 -4.86 -23.42 1.38
CA GLY A 406 -4.68 -24.83 1.78
C GLY A 406 -5.92 -25.47 2.42
N ASP A 407 -5.86 -26.79 2.66
CA ASP A 407 -6.96 -27.56 3.25
C ASP A 407 -7.22 -27.14 4.72
N PRO A 408 -8.41 -26.72 5.11
CA PRO A 408 -8.76 -26.37 6.49
C PRO A 408 -8.51 -27.48 7.52
N GLY A 409 -8.59 -28.75 7.11
CA GLY A 409 -8.34 -29.92 7.97
C GLY A 409 -6.89 -30.42 8.02
N GLY A 410 -6.00 -29.90 7.17
CA GLY A 410 -4.62 -30.38 7.01
C GLY A 410 -3.71 -30.07 8.22
N ALA A 411 -2.64 -30.90 8.39
CA ALA A 411 -1.59 -30.70 9.39
C ALA A 411 -0.58 -29.62 8.98
N LYS A 412 0.36 -29.27 9.88
CA LYS A 412 1.44 -28.30 9.68
C LYS A 412 2.12 -28.44 8.31
N GLU A 413 2.13 -27.37 7.51
CA GLU A 413 3.10 -27.27 6.44
C GLU A 413 4.45 -26.87 7.02
N GLU A 414 5.44 -27.72 6.91
CA GLU A 414 6.83 -27.41 7.24
C GLU A 414 7.40 -26.47 6.17
N GLY A 415 7.61 -25.24 6.54
CA GLY A 415 8.20 -24.20 5.70
C GLY A 415 7.15 -23.22 5.18
N GLY A 416 7.31 -21.95 5.52
CA GLY A 416 6.42 -20.85 5.15
C GLY A 416 5.98 -20.89 3.70
N GLY A 417 4.82 -21.47 3.45
CA GLY A 417 4.21 -21.50 2.13
C GLY A 417 3.87 -20.08 1.71
N ALA A 418 4.66 -19.54 0.79
CA ALA A 418 4.17 -18.46 -0.06
C ALA A 418 2.92 -18.99 -0.75
N CYS A 419 1.85 -18.19 -0.82
CA CYS A 419 0.72 -18.52 -1.69
C CYS A 419 1.31 -18.77 -3.08
N ALA A 420 1.08 -19.95 -3.64
CA ALA A 420 1.55 -20.29 -4.98
C ALA A 420 1.07 -19.19 -5.90
N ALA A 421 2.01 -18.44 -6.47
CA ALA A 421 1.69 -17.53 -7.55
C ALA A 421 1.28 -18.44 -8.71
N GLY A 422 -0.03 -18.55 -8.97
CA GLY A 422 -0.51 -19.24 -10.14
C GLY A 422 0.25 -18.69 -11.34
N GLU A 423 0.97 -19.54 -12.04
CA GLU A 423 1.59 -19.23 -13.31
C GLU A 423 0.45 -18.87 -14.31
N ALA A 424 0.03 -17.61 -14.29
CA ALA A 424 -0.72 -17.03 -15.39
C ALA A 424 0.29 -16.90 -16.52
N GLY A 425 0.15 -17.80 -17.51
CA GLY A 425 0.91 -17.82 -18.74
C GLY A 425 1.04 -16.43 -19.35
N GLY A 426 2.23 -16.14 -19.82
CA GLY A 426 2.70 -14.84 -20.23
C GLY A 426 1.80 -14.09 -21.21
N GLU A 427 1.61 -12.86 -20.87
CA GLU A 427 1.67 -11.74 -21.80
C GLU A 427 2.18 -10.56 -20.99
N GLN A 428 3.33 -10.05 -21.39
CA GLN A 428 3.92 -8.84 -20.85
C GLN A 428 2.98 -7.66 -21.17
N SER A 429 2.02 -7.41 -20.30
CA SER A 429 1.37 -6.11 -20.26
C SER A 429 2.15 -5.24 -19.29
N GLU A 430 2.85 -4.27 -19.84
CA GLU A 430 3.52 -3.21 -19.13
C GLU A 430 2.64 -2.66 -18.01
N THR A 431 3.19 -2.64 -16.83
CA THR A 431 2.71 -2.14 -15.57
C THR A 431 1.90 -0.85 -15.72
N GLY A 432 0.59 -0.96 -15.70
CA GLY A 432 -0.27 0.17 -15.40
C GLY A 432 -0.15 0.49 -13.92
N GLY A 433 0.80 1.35 -13.55
CA GLY A 433 0.70 2.07 -12.31
C GLY A 433 -0.66 2.78 -12.28
N CYS A 434 -1.28 2.94 -11.14
CA CYS A 434 -2.46 3.78 -10.96
C CYS A 434 -2.13 5.22 -11.43
N LYS A 435 -2.29 5.47 -12.71
CA LYS A 435 -2.16 6.80 -13.32
C LYS A 435 -3.51 7.23 -13.83
#